data_0ae54deadef9f0c1867b3d3630affaf6
#
_entry.id   0ae54deadef9f0c1867b3d3630affaf6
#
_cell.length_a   1.000
_cell.length_b   1.000
_cell.length_c   1.000
_cell.angle_alpha   90.00
_cell.angle_beta   90.00
_cell.angle_gamma   90.00
#
_symmetry.space_group_name_H-M   'P 1'
#
loop_
_entity.id
_entity.type
_entity.pdbx_description
1 polymer ?
#
loop_
_entity_poly.entity_id
_entity_poly.type
_entity_poly.pdbx_seq_one_letter_code
_entity_poly.pdbx_strand_id
1 'polypeptide(L)'
;MATEITPWRNTMSPAEFDDAVDAAKAKAKTFVDIVEQQELFTMIGPSKHLNHEAWETIAAGYGLTAAVDSTTYHWKKDSDEDNGNELFMVEAHAVVLDRDGTIRGGAVASCGRDEPNWATKPIHQVASMAGTRASAKALR
;
A
#
# COMPACT_ATOMS: atom_id res chain seq x y z
N MET A 1 26.36 30.31 -15.79
CA MET A 1 26.63 29.67 -14.51
C MET A 1 26.05 28.28 -14.50
N ALA A 2 26.92 27.33 -14.45
CA ALA A 2 26.49 25.96 -14.40
C ALA A 2 25.77 25.72 -13.09
N THR A 3 24.53 25.39 -13.17
CA THR A 3 23.82 24.84 -12.05
C THR A 3 24.50 23.55 -11.69
N GLU A 4 25.25 23.57 -10.64
CA GLU A 4 25.74 22.31 -10.11
C GLU A 4 24.53 21.47 -9.75
N ILE A 5 24.27 20.52 -10.59
CA ILE A 5 23.46 19.42 -10.19
C ILE A 5 24.21 18.74 -9.10
N THR A 6 23.82 19.00 -7.87
CA THR A 6 24.35 18.23 -6.76
C THR A 6 24.00 16.78 -7.04
N PRO A 7 24.95 15.96 -7.41
CA PRO A 7 24.62 14.57 -7.63
C PRO A 7 24.13 14.03 -6.31
N TRP A 8 23.32 13.02 -6.38
CA TRP A 8 22.87 12.18 -5.30
C TRP A 8 23.99 11.87 -4.32
N ARG A 9 24.29 12.81 -3.44
CA ARG A 9 25.43 12.65 -2.58
C ARG A 9 25.10 12.55 -1.13
N ASN A 10 23.94 12.13 -0.85
CA ASN A 10 23.76 11.48 0.42
C ASN A 10 24.22 10.04 0.33
N THR A 11 25.34 9.84 -0.35
CA THR A 11 25.98 8.55 -0.27
C THR A 11 26.56 8.44 1.12
N MET A 12 26.03 7.51 1.85
CA MET A 12 26.60 7.10 3.11
C MET A 12 28.03 6.66 2.91
N SER A 13 28.91 6.93 3.86
CA SER A 13 30.21 6.28 3.92
C SER A 13 29.99 4.77 4.09
N PRO A 14 31.01 3.93 3.79
CA PRO A 14 30.88 2.49 4.02
C PRO A 14 30.47 2.13 5.45
N ALA A 15 31.01 2.84 6.44
CA ALA A 15 30.66 2.60 7.84
C ALA A 15 29.19 2.96 8.13
N GLU A 16 28.73 4.10 7.62
CA GLU A 16 27.33 4.51 7.76
C GLU A 16 26.38 3.53 7.08
N PHE A 17 26.77 3.04 5.92
CA PHE A 17 25.99 2.03 5.20
C PHE A 17 25.88 0.74 6.00
N ASP A 18 26.99 0.25 6.55
CA ASP A 18 27.00 -0.96 7.37
C ASP A 18 26.12 -0.79 8.61
N ASP A 19 26.20 0.35 9.28
CA ASP A 19 25.35 0.65 10.44
C ASP A 19 23.89 0.70 10.04
N ALA A 20 23.54 1.27 8.90
CA ALA A 20 22.19 1.33 8.40
C ALA A 20 21.65 -0.07 8.08
N VAL A 21 22.47 -0.93 7.49
CA VAL A 21 22.11 -2.33 7.22
C VAL A 21 21.88 -3.10 8.52
N ASP A 22 22.75 -2.93 9.51
CA ASP A 22 22.60 -3.59 10.81
C ASP A 22 21.31 -3.12 11.51
N ALA A 23 21.01 -1.84 11.47
CA ALA A 23 19.78 -1.28 12.02
C ALA A 23 18.54 -1.85 11.31
N ALA A 24 18.59 -1.96 9.98
CA ALA A 24 17.51 -2.53 9.19
C ALA A 24 17.29 -4.01 9.52
N LYS A 25 18.36 -4.78 9.70
CA LYS A 25 18.28 -6.19 10.10
C LYS A 25 17.66 -6.35 11.48
N ALA A 26 18.03 -5.50 12.42
CA ALA A 26 17.48 -5.52 13.78
C ALA A 26 15.97 -5.24 13.76
N LYS A 27 15.54 -4.23 12.97
CA LYS A 27 14.11 -3.93 12.78
C LYS A 27 13.37 -5.09 12.12
N ALA A 28 13.96 -5.67 11.07
CA ALA A 28 13.34 -6.80 10.37
C ALA A 28 13.11 -7.97 11.32
N LYS A 29 14.08 -8.28 12.16
CA LYS A 29 13.94 -9.35 13.17
C LYS A 29 12.79 -9.05 14.13
N THR A 30 12.70 -7.83 14.62
CA THR A 30 11.61 -7.40 15.52
C THR A 30 10.25 -7.58 14.83
N PHE A 31 10.14 -7.20 13.57
CA PHE A 31 8.89 -7.33 12.83
C PHE A 31 8.52 -8.79 12.59
N VAL A 32 9.49 -9.62 12.26
CA VAL A 32 9.25 -11.07 12.11
C VAL A 32 8.71 -11.64 13.43
N ASP A 33 9.30 -11.28 14.54
CA ASP A 33 8.84 -11.73 15.85
C ASP A 33 7.40 -11.27 16.14
N ILE A 34 7.07 -10.03 15.84
CA ILE A 34 5.71 -9.49 16.02
C ILE A 34 4.72 -10.24 15.12
N VAL A 35 5.07 -10.43 13.85
CA VAL A 35 4.21 -11.13 12.88
C VAL A 35 3.92 -12.55 13.35
N GLU A 36 4.93 -13.25 13.84
CA GLU A 36 4.79 -14.61 14.34
C GLU A 36 3.96 -14.65 15.64
N GLN A 37 4.25 -13.78 16.58
CA GLN A 37 3.58 -13.76 17.88
C GLN A 37 2.11 -13.38 17.78
N GLN A 38 1.77 -12.47 16.88
CA GLN A 38 0.40 -11.97 16.70
C GLN A 38 -0.32 -12.63 15.53
N GLU A 39 0.31 -13.58 14.88
CA GLU A 39 -0.26 -14.30 13.76
C GLU A 39 -0.80 -13.37 12.67
N LEU A 40 -0.02 -12.36 12.30
CA LEU A 40 -0.38 -11.36 11.28
C LEU A 40 -0.09 -11.86 9.87
N PHE A 41 -0.36 -13.13 9.63
CA PHE A 41 -0.15 -13.75 8.33
C PHE A 41 -1.26 -14.77 8.04
N THR A 42 -1.41 -15.06 6.77
CA THR A 42 -2.34 -16.09 6.30
C THR A 42 -1.54 -17.12 5.50
N MET A 43 -1.75 -18.38 5.79
CA MET A 43 -1.12 -19.45 5.01
C MET A 43 -1.89 -19.66 3.70
N ILE A 44 -1.18 -19.58 2.59
CA ILE A 44 -1.71 -19.94 1.28
C ILE A 44 -0.81 -21.04 0.72
N GLY A 45 -1.26 -22.29 0.84
CA GLY A 45 -0.40 -23.44 0.58
C GLY A 45 0.79 -23.44 1.54
N PRO A 46 2.05 -23.61 1.05
CA PRO A 46 3.23 -23.61 1.90
C PRO A 46 3.75 -22.21 2.23
N SER A 47 3.12 -21.16 1.70
CA SER A 47 3.63 -19.78 1.81
C SER A 47 2.86 -18.98 2.84
N LYS A 48 3.60 -18.18 3.63
CA LYS A 48 3.02 -17.18 4.52
C LYS A 48 2.82 -15.88 3.77
N HIS A 49 1.59 -15.37 3.81
CA HIS A 49 1.27 -14.05 3.26
C HIS A 49 0.99 -13.10 4.39
N LEU A 50 1.70 -12.00 4.44
CA LEU A 50 1.51 -10.98 5.47
C LEU A 50 0.16 -10.29 5.27
N ASN A 51 -0.60 -10.19 6.35
CA ASN A 51 -1.87 -9.47 6.36
C ASN A 51 -1.62 -7.96 6.28
N HIS A 52 -2.68 -7.21 5.98
CA HIS A 52 -2.57 -5.75 5.91
C HIS A 52 -2.09 -5.16 7.25
N GLU A 53 -2.56 -5.70 8.36
CA GLU A 53 -2.13 -5.27 9.70
C GLU A 53 -0.63 -5.46 9.93
N ALA A 54 -0.04 -6.49 9.33
CA ALA A 54 1.41 -6.70 9.39
C ALA A 54 2.15 -5.55 8.71
N TRP A 55 1.69 -5.15 7.53
CA TRP A 55 2.30 -4.04 6.80
C TRP A 55 2.12 -2.72 7.51
N GLU A 56 0.96 -2.48 8.11
CA GLU A 56 0.72 -1.29 8.91
C GLU A 56 1.64 -1.24 10.13
N THR A 57 1.84 -2.37 10.79
CA THR A 57 2.73 -2.47 11.95
C THR A 57 4.17 -2.17 11.57
N ILE A 58 4.63 -2.74 10.45
CA ILE A 58 5.98 -2.48 9.93
C ILE A 58 6.12 -1.00 9.60
N ALA A 59 5.16 -0.43 8.90
CA ALA A 59 5.16 0.98 8.52
C ALA A 59 5.23 1.88 9.76
N ALA A 60 4.43 1.59 10.78
CA ALA A 60 4.43 2.36 12.03
C ALA A 60 5.82 2.37 12.68
N GLY A 61 6.53 1.24 12.62
CA GLY A 61 7.91 1.16 13.13
C GLY A 61 8.89 2.06 12.41
N TYR A 62 8.58 2.46 11.17
CA TYR A 62 9.36 3.43 10.39
C TYR A 62 8.76 4.83 10.43
N GLY A 63 7.70 5.03 11.20
CA GLY A 63 7.01 6.32 11.25
C GLY A 63 6.23 6.64 9.98
N LEU A 64 5.75 5.62 9.27
CA LEU A 64 5.03 5.76 8.03
C LEU A 64 3.57 5.37 8.21
N THR A 65 2.70 6.03 7.46
CA THR A 65 1.26 5.75 7.45
C THR A 65 0.77 5.77 6.00
N ALA A 66 -0.03 4.78 5.64
CA ALA A 66 -0.71 4.78 4.35
C ALA A 66 -2.07 5.45 4.47
N ALA A 67 -2.42 6.23 3.48
CA ALA A 67 -3.73 6.89 3.40
C ALA A 67 -4.25 6.85 1.97
N VAL A 68 -5.55 6.68 1.82
CA VAL A 68 -6.18 6.77 0.50
C VAL A 68 -6.27 8.24 0.13
N ASP A 69 -5.63 8.60 -0.96
CA ASP A 69 -5.56 9.98 -1.44
C ASP A 69 -6.73 10.30 -2.36
N SER A 70 -7.08 9.37 -3.25
CA SER A 70 -8.17 9.56 -4.17
C SER A 70 -8.82 8.24 -4.55
N THR A 71 -10.06 8.33 -5.01
CA THR A 71 -10.84 7.18 -5.45
C THR A 71 -11.51 7.56 -6.76
N THR A 72 -11.36 6.72 -7.77
CA THR A 72 -11.99 6.93 -9.08
C THR A 72 -12.96 5.79 -9.35
N TYR A 73 -14.18 6.16 -9.73
CA TYR A 73 -15.23 5.20 -10.07
C TYR A 73 -15.29 5.07 -11.58
N HIS A 74 -15.19 3.84 -12.06
CA HIS A 74 -15.28 3.54 -13.48
C HIS A 74 -16.62 2.88 -13.76
N TRP A 75 -17.40 3.50 -14.64
CA TRP A 75 -18.75 3.07 -14.95
C TRP A 75 -18.78 2.38 -16.30
N LYS A 76 -19.71 1.43 -16.45
CA LYS A 76 -19.91 0.77 -17.74
C LYS A 76 -20.47 1.73 -18.75
N LYS A 77 -19.91 1.69 -19.96
CA LYS A 77 -20.25 2.66 -20.99
C LYS A 77 -21.50 2.37 -21.77
N ASP A 78 -21.90 1.16 -21.87
CA ASP A 78 -23.03 0.82 -22.71
C ASP A 78 -24.22 0.50 -21.93
N SER A 79 -24.40 1.28 -21.08
CA SER A 79 -25.62 1.25 -20.46
C SER A 79 -26.63 1.80 -21.35
N ASP A 80 -27.58 1.05 -21.58
CA ASP A 80 -28.81 1.52 -22.04
C ASP A 80 -29.25 2.61 -21.14
N GLU A 81 -29.16 3.69 -21.71
CA GLU A 81 -29.82 4.85 -21.36
C GLU A 81 -30.24 5.04 -19.96
N ASP A 82 -31.19 4.32 -19.54
CA ASP A 82 -31.93 4.67 -18.38
C ASP A 82 -31.17 4.64 -17.10
N ASN A 83 -30.22 3.76 -17.02
CA ASN A 83 -29.52 3.53 -15.79
C ASN A 83 -28.04 3.46 -16.00
N GLY A 84 -27.58 4.23 -16.87
CA GLY A 84 -26.22 4.25 -17.31
C GLY A 84 -25.14 4.19 -16.31
N ASN A 85 -25.48 4.01 -15.09
CA ASN A 85 -24.51 4.11 -14.01
C ASN A 85 -24.27 2.78 -13.32
N GLU A 86 -24.05 1.75 -14.12
CA GLU A 86 -23.59 0.48 -13.56
C GLU A 86 -22.11 0.55 -13.32
N LEU A 87 -21.70 0.33 -12.07
CA LEU A 87 -20.31 0.36 -11.71
C LEU A 87 -19.56 -0.81 -12.34
N PHE A 88 -18.42 -0.51 -12.96
CA PHE A 88 -17.50 -1.53 -13.46
C PHE A 88 -16.41 -1.84 -12.45
N MET A 89 -15.70 -0.84 -11.97
CA MET A 89 -14.70 -1.00 -10.94
C MET A 89 -14.43 0.29 -10.20
N VAL A 90 -13.80 0.19 -9.04
CA VAL A 90 -13.29 1.32 -8.29
C VAL A 90 -11.77 1.21 -8.24
N GLU A 91 -11.10 2.30 -8.54
CA GLU A 91 -9.67 2.42 -8.46
C GLU A 91 -9.32 3.38 -7.33
N ALA A 92 -8.43 2.95 -6.45
CA ALA A 92 -7.98 3.79 -5.35
C ALA A 92 -6.50 4.09 -5.49
N HIS A 93 -6.14 5.31 -5.15
CA HIS A 93 -4.76 5.75 -5.06
C HIS A 93 -4.43 5.99 -3.59
N ALA A 94 -3.41 5.30 -3.09
CA ALA A 94 -2.93 5.48 -1.73
C ALA A 94 -1.55 6.12 -1.74
N VAL A 95 -1.27 6.90 -0.72
CA VAL A 95 0.04 7.49 -0.50
C VAL A 95 0.60 7.03 0.83
N VAL A 96 1.91 7.01 0.94
CA VAL A 96 2.60 6.74 2.20
C VAL A 96 3.18 8.05 2.70
N LEU A 97 2.82 8.42 3.91
CA LEU A 97 3.23 9.67 4.55
C LEU A 97 4.19 9.39 5.70
N ASP A 98 5.19 10.23 5.85
CA ASP A 98 6.04 10.20 7.03
C ASP A 98 5.41 11.05 8.16
N ARG A 99 6.13 11.18 9.28
CA ARG A 99 5.65 11.92 10.45
C ARG A 99 5.43 13.41 10.17
N ASP A 100 6.12 13.93 9.18
CA ASP A 100 6.00 15.35 8.79
C ASP A 100 4.90 15.57 7.75
N GLY A 101 4.23 14.52 7.33
CA GLY A 101 3.23 14.58 6.29
C GLY A 101 3.80 14.59 4.87
N THR A 102 5.08 14.32 4.72
CA THR A 102 5.72 14.24 3.41
C THR A 102 5.40 12.92 2.74
N ILE A 103 5.03 12.97 1.48
CA ILE A 103 4.73 11.78 0.69
C ILE A 103 6.03 11.04 0.37
N ARG A 104 6.10 9.78 0.77
CA ARG A 104 7.27 8.91 0.56
C ARG A 104 7.04 7.82 -0.46
N GLY A 105 5.83 7.63 -0.87
CA GLY A 105 5.49 6.63 -1.87
C GLY A 105 4.00 6.55 -2.08
N GLY A 106 3.60 5.65 -2.95
CA GLY A 106 2.19 5.44 -3.22
C GLY A 106 1.95 4.23 -4.10
N ALA A 107 0.69 3.89 -4.27
CA ALA A 107 0.28 2.80 -5.13
C ALA A 107 -1.15 2.98 -5.57
N VAL A 108 -1.49 2.32 -6.66
CA VAL A 108 -2.85 2.26 -7.19
C VAL A 108 -3.31 0.81 -7.16
N ALA A 109 -4.53 0.60 -6.74
CA ALA A 109 -5.16 -0.70 -6.80
C ALA A 109 -6.65 -0.56 -7.10
N SER A 110 -7.26 -1.64 -7.52
CA SER A 110 -8.66 -1.62 -7.91
C SER A 110 -9.42 -2.80 -7.33
N CYS A 111 -10.74 -2.66 -7.31
CA CYS A 111 -11.66 -3.73 -7.04
C CYS A 111 -12.80 -3.63 -8.04
N GLY A 112 -13.09 -4.71 -8.72
CA GLY A 112 -14.02 -4.70 -9.84
C GLY A 112 -15.19 -5.66 -9.70
N ARG A 113 -16.23 -5.37 -10.46
CA ARG A 113 -17.43 -6.21 -10.54
C ARG A 113 -17.18 -7.54 -11.25
N ASP A 114 -16.09 -7.65 -11.99
CA ASP A 114 -15.65 -8.89 -12.60
C ASP A 114 -15.13 -9.91 -11.58
N GLU A 115 -14.85 -9.47 -10.38
CA GLU A 115 -14.42 -10.37 -9.30
C GLU A 115 -15.66 -10.97 -8.62
N PRO A 116 -15.76 -12.31 -8.56
CA PRO A 116 -16.99 -12.96 -8.09
C PRO A 116 -17.45 -12.51 -6.70
N ASN A 117 -16.52 -12.30 -5.78
CA ASN A 117 -16.87 -11.88 -4.43
C ASN A 117 -17.39 -10.44 -4.35
N TRP A 118 -17.17 -9.66 -5.39
CA TRP A 118 -17.49 -8.23 -5.40
C TRP A 118 -18.55 -7.84 -6.43
N ALA A 119 -19.05 -8.85 -7.17
CA ALA A 119 -20.01 -8.63 -8.25
C ALA A 119 -21.33 -7.99 -7.78
N THR A 120 -21.77 -8.32 -6.57
CA THR A 120 -23.06 -7.86 -6.02
C THR A 120 -22.96 -7.05 -4.75
N LYS A 121 -21.76 -6.75 -4.30
CA LYS A 121 -21.57 -5.97 -3.07
C LYS A 121 -21.92 -4.51 -3.27
N PRO A 122 -22.36 -3.81 -2.24
CA PRO A 122 -22.60 -2.36 -2.32
C PRO A 122 -21.36 -1.60 -2.77
N ILE A 123 -21.58 -0.49 -3.48
CA ILE A 123 -20.48 0.31 -4.04
C ILE A 123 -19.47 0.73 -2.98
N HIS A 124 -19.94 1.13 -1.80
CA HIS A 124 -19.03 1.57 -0.72
C HIS A 124 -18.10 0.45 -0.24
N GLN A 125 -18.54 -0.81 -0.31
CA GLN A 125 -17.69 -1.94 0.05
C GLN A 125 -16.65 -2.22 -1.03
N VAL A 126 -17.02 -2.06 -2.29
CA VAL A 126 -16.07 -2.18 -3.42
C VAL A 126 -15.00 -1.09 -3.30
N ALA A 127 -15.43 0.14 -3.00
CA ALA A 127 -14.51 1.26 -2.81
C ALA A 127 -13.56 1.01 -1.61
N SER A 128 -14.10 0.52 -0.50
CA SER A 128 -13.29 0.19 0.68
C SER A 128 -12.24 -0.87 0.37
N MET A 129 -12.60 -1.89 -0.40
CA MET A 129 -11.65 -2.93 -0.79
C MET A 129 -10.56 -2.39 -1.70
N ALA A 130 -10.91 -1.54 -2.66
CA ALA A 130 -9.92 -0.88 -3.51
C ALA A 130 -8.94 -0.07 -2.66
N GLY A 131 -9.45 0.69 -1.69
CA GLY A 131 -8.62 1.46 -0.75
C GLY A 131 -7.69 0.59 0.08
N THR A 132 -8.19 -0.51 0.61
CA THR A 132 -7.39 -1.47 1.39
C THR A 132 -6.27 -2.07 0.54
N ARG A 133 -6.59 -2.47 -0.69
CA ARG A 133 -5.61 -3.02 -1.61
C ARG A 133 -4.53 -2.00 -1.98
N ALA A 134 -4.94 -0.75 -2.23
CA ALA A 134 -4.00 0.32 -2.55
C ALA A 134 -3.08 0.63 -1.38
N SER A 135 -3.63 0.73 -0.17
CA SER A 135 -2.86 0.97 1.04
C SER A 135 -1.86 -0.16 1.33
N ALA A 136 -2.30 -1.40 1.21
CA ALA A 136 -1.43 -2.55 1.38
C ALA A 136 -0.30 -2.57 0.35
N LYS A 137 -0.63 -2.28 -0.91
CA LYS A 137 0.36 -2.22 -1.99
C LYS A 137 1.37 -1.09 -1.78
N ALA A 138 0.91 0.06 -1.30
CA ALA A 138 1.78 1.20 -1.04
C ALA A 138 2.80 0.93 0.06
N LEU A 139 2.48 0.04 1.00
CA LEU A 139 3.35 -0.31 2.13
C LEU A 139 4.30 -1.47 1.84
N ARG A 140 4.17 -2.15 0.73
CA ARG A 140 5.01 -3.29 0.38
C ARG A 140 6.37 -2.92 -0.16
#